data_a8584a0c5db7d3cca4276fb40625d352
#
_entry.id   a8584a0c5db7d3cca4276fb40625d352
#
_cell.length_a   1.000
_cell.length_b   1.000
_cell.length_c   1.000
_cell.angle_alpha   90.00
_cell.angle_beta   90.00
_cell.angle_gamma   90.00
#
_symmetry.space_group_name_H-M   'P 1'
#
loop_
_entity.id
_entity.type
_entity.pdbx_description
1 polymer ?
#
loop_
_entity_poly.entity_id
_entity_poly.type
_entity_poly.pdbx_seq_one_letter_code
_entity_poly.pdbx_strand_id
1 'polypeptide(L)'
;MDVSPHAVLVTVRDEHDAVDEPVGPQQIAAAVGRPAGQIRPILESLCRTELLIKTAEGYRPTVTTRDFLELDVKLSDVAVIEVVED
;
A
#
# COMPACT_ATOMS: atom_id res chain seq x y z
N MET A 1 13.63 9.12 9.25
CA MET A 1 12.23 9.33 8.85
C MET A 1 11.58 7.98 8.59
N ASP A 2 10.47 7.75 9.21
CA ASP A 2 9.80 6.46 9.12
C ASP A 2 8.96 6.36 7.86
N VAL A 3 8.89 5.14 7.33
CA VAL A 3 8.04 4.84 6.19
C VAL A 3 6.61 4.68 6.69
N SER A 4 5.64 5.28 6.01
CA SER A 4 4.25 5.16 6.41
C SER A 4 3.63 3.87 5.87
N PRO A 5 2.68 3.27 6.59
CA PRO A 5 1.95 2.12 6.06
C PRO A 5 1.26 2.41 4.74
N HIS A 6 0.77 3.64 4.56
CA HIS A 6 0.14 4.05 3.31
C HIS A 6 1.12 3.96 2.14
N ALA A 7 2.35 4.44 2.33
CA ALA A 7 3.36 4.39 1.29
C ALA A 7 3.70 2.95 0.90
N VAL A 8 3.78 2.06 1.89
CA VAL A 8 4.02 0.63 1.64
C VAL A 8 2.86 0.03 0.86
N LEU A 9 1.64 0.36 1.25
CA LEU A 9 0.44 -0.17 0.61
C LEU A 9 0.38 0.26 -0.86
N VAL A 10 0.63 1.54 -1.14
CA VAL A 10 0.65 2.06 -2.50
C VAL A 10 1.74 1.36 -3.32
N THR A 11 2.91 1.16 -2.72
CA THR A 11 4.02 0.49 -3.39
C THR A 11 3.65 -0.94 -3.77
N VAL A 12 3.02 -1.68 -2.86
CA VAL A 12 2.60 -3.05 -3.15
C VAL A 12 1.60 -3.07 -4.30
N ARG A 13 0.62 -2.15 -4.27
CA ARG A 13 -0.36 -2.06 -5.35
C ARG A 13 0.32 -1.78 -6.69
N ASP A 14 1.20 -0.79 -6.72
CA ASP A 14 1.84 -0.39 -7.97
C ASP A 14 2.73 -1.50 -8.53
N GLU A 15 3.51 -2.14 -7.66
CA GLU A 15 4.38 -3.25 -8.09
C GLU A 15 3.57 -4.45 -8.54
N HIS A 16 2.49 -4.76 -7.84
CA HIS A 16 1.61 -5.86 -8.22
C HIS A 16 0.96 -5.59 -9.58
N ASP A 17 0.51 -4.37 -9.81
CA ASP A 17 -0.13 -4.00 -11.07
C ASP A 17 0.86 -4.05 -12.24
N ALA A 18 2.12 -3.76 -11.97
CA ALA A 18 3.15 -3.77 -13.01
C ALA A 18 3.46 -5.17 -13.51
N VAL A 19 3.47 -6.17 -12.61
CA VAL A 19 3.87 -7.53 -12.96
C VAL A 19 2.72 -8.54 -12.87
N ASP A 20 1.59 -8.15 -12.28
CA ASP A 20 0.42 -9.00 -12.08
C ASP A 20 0.76 -10.27 -11.30
N GLU A 21 1.64 -10.14 -10.32
CA GLU A 21 2.09 -11.24 -9.47
C GLU A 21 2.28 -10.72 -8.03
N PRO A 22 2.20 -11.60 -7.03
CA PRO A 22 2.50 -11.19 -5.65
C PRO A 22 3.90 -10.62 -5.55
N VAL A 23 4.07 -9.64 -4.67
CA VAL A 23 5.31 -8.88 -4.54
C VAL A 23 6.03 -9.29 -3.26
N GLY A 24 7.29 -9.69 -3.37
CA GLY A 24 8.09 -10.11 -2.22
C GLY A 24 8.50 -8.95 -1.34
N PRO A 25 8.76 -9.22 -0.04
CA PRO A 25 9.13 -8.15 0.89
C PRO A 25 10.42 -7.42 0.50
N GLN A 26 11.38 -8.11 -0.09
CA GLN A 26 12.61 -7.47 -0.52
C GLN A 26 12.38 -6.54 -1.70
N GLN A 27 11.49 -6.91 -2.60
CA GLN A 27 11.13 -6.07 -3.72
C GLN A 27 10.41 -4.81 -3.24
N ILE A 28 9.52 -4.97 -2.28
CA ILE A 28 8.82 -3.84 -1.68
C ILE A 28 9.82 -2.93 -0.98
N ALA A 29 10.74 -3.50 -0.21
CA ALA A 29 11.74 -2.74 0.51
C ALA A 29 12.62 -1.94 -0.45
N ALA A 30 13.03 -2.54 -1.57
CA ALA A 30 13.83 -1.86 -2.56
C ALA A 30 13.08 -0.69 -3.19
N ALA A 31 11.80 -0.89 -3.48
CA ALA A 31 10.97 0.17 -4.09
C ALA A 31 10.72 1.33 -3.13
N VAL A 32 10.58 1.03 -1.84
CA VAL A 32 10.38 2.06 -0.80
C VAL A 32 11.70 2.71 -0.41
N GLY A 33 12.82 2.05 -0.62
CA GLY A 33 14.13 2.56 -0.24
C GLY A 33 14.44 2.33 1.23
N ARG A 34 13.94 1.25 1.83
CA ARG A 34 14.16 0.93 3.24
C ARG A 34 14.54 -0.53 3.39
N PRO A 35 15.26 -0.88 4.47
CA PRO A 35 15.59 -2.28 4.74
C PRO A 35 14.35 -3.14 4.93
N ALA A 36 14.41 -4.38 4.48
CA ALA A 36 13.29 -5.31 4.60
C ALA A 36 12.84 -5.49 6.05
N GLY A 37 13.78 -5.42 6.99
CA GLY A 37 13.46 -5.55 8.42
C GLY A 37 12.52 -4.46 8.93
N GLN A 38 12.53 -3.28 8.32
CA GLN A 38 11.62 -2.19 8.68
C GLN A 38 10.26 -2.34 7.99
N ILE A 39 10.24 -3.01 6.86
CA ILE A 39 9.03 -3.16 6.06
C ILE A 39 8.16 -4.32 6.54
N ARG A 40 8.77 -5.41 7.01
CA ARG A 40 8.03 -6.61 7.43
C ARG A 40 6.95 -6.35 8.49
N PRO A 41 7.22 -5.61 9.57
CA PRO A 41 6.18 -5.32 10.55
C PRO A 41 5.00 -4.56 9.95
N ILE A 42 5.28 -3.65 9.01
CA ILE A 42 4.24 -2.89 8.34
C ILE A 42 3.40 -3.81 7.46
N LEU A 43 4.06 -4.71 6.72
CA LEU A 43 3.34 -5.67 5.88
C LEU A 43 2.45 -6.58 6.72
N GLU A 44 2.94 -7.04 7.88
CA GLU A 44 2.15 -7.86 8.77
C GLU A 44 0.93 -7.11 9.30
N SER A 45 1.12 -5.86 9.65
CA SER A 45 0.01 -5.01 10.11
C SER A 45 -1.03 -4.83 9.01
N LEU A 46 -0.60 -4.61 7.78
CA LEU A 46 -1.51 -4.45 6.66
C LEU A 46 -2.27 -5.74 6.35
N CYS A 47 -1.62 -6.89 6.52
CA CYS A 47 -2.31 -8.17 6.35
C CYS A 47 -3.35 -8.38 7.46
N ARG A 48 -3.02 -7.96 8.67
CA ARG A 48 -3.92 -8.11 9.81
C ARG A 48 -5.18 -7.28 9.64
N THR A 49 -5.07 -6.14 8.98
CA THR A 49 -6.22 -5.27 8.71
C THR A 49 -6.89 -5.60 7.37
N GLU A 50 -6.49 -6.69 6.73
CA GLU A 50 -7.09 -7.19 5.49
C GLU A 50 -6.88 -6.26 4.30
N LEU A 51 -5.86 -5.43 4.35
CA LEU A 51 -5.49 -4.60 3.21
C LEU A 51 -4.53 -5.31 2.27
N LEU A 52 -3.79 -6.28 2.77
CA LEU A 52 -2.92 -7.13 1.97
C LEU A 52 -3.21 -8.60 2.26
N ILE A 53 -2.91 -9.44 1.29
CA ILE A 53 -2.96 -10.89 1.45
C ILE A 53 -1.55 -11.43 1.26
N LYS A 54 -1.10 -12.23 2.22
CA LYS A 54 0.20 -12.89 2.14
C LYS A 54 0.03 -14.24 1.45
N THR A 55 0.81 -14.46 0.40
CA THR A 55 0.84 -15.74 -0.30
C THR A 55 2.23 -16.36 -0.16
N ALA A 56 2.40 -17.59 -0.65
CA ALA A 56 3.71 -18.24 -0.64
C ALA A 56 4.75 -17.46 -1.44
N GLU A 57 4.31 -16.68 -2.42
CA GLU A 57 5.19 -15.94 -3.31
C GLU A 57 5.38 -14.49 -2.92
N GLY A 58 4.57 -13.96 -2.00
CA GLY A 58 4.69 -12.57 -1.59
C GLY A 58 3.35 -11.99 -1.18
N TYR A 59 3.20 -10.68 -1.35
CA TYR A 59 2.03 -9.94 -0.92
C TYR A 59 1.28 -9.38 -2.11
N ARG A 60 -0.03 -9.30 -1.99
CA ARG A 60 -0.86 -8.67 -3.01
C ARG A 60 -1.95 -7.85 -2.33
N PRO A 61 -2.42 -6.78 -2.98
CA PRO A 61 -3.49 -5.98 -2.40
C PRO A 61 -4.83 -6.69 -2.51
N THR A 62 -5.71 -6.43 -1.53
CA THR A 62 -7.08 -6.94 -1.58
C THR A 62 -7.95 -6.00 -2.42
N VAL A 63 -9.16 -6.45 -2.73
CA VAL A 63 -10.14 -5.59 -3.41
C VAL A 63 -10.42 -4.36 -2.55
N THR A 64 -10.49 -4.55 -1.23
CA THR A 64 -10.71 -3.45 -0.28
C THR A 64 -9.62 -2.39 -0.42
N THR A 65 -8.36 -2.81 -0.58
CA THR A 65 -7.25 -1.87 -0.73
C THR A 65 -7.38 -1.07 -2.02
N ARG A 66 -7.74 -1.73 -3.10
CA ARG A 66 -7.90 -1.03 -4.38
C ARG A 66 -9.00 0.01 -4.30
N ASP A 67 -10.11 -0.35 -3.69
CA ASP A 67 -11.22 0.58 -3.50
C ASP A 67 -10.82 1.73 -2.58
N PHE A 68 -10.11 1.42 -1.51
CA PHE A 68 -9.66 2.42 -0.55
C PHE A 68 -8.71 3.44 -1.20
N LEU A 69 -7.73 2.97 -1.96
CA LEU A 69 -6.75 3.86 -2.59
C LEU A 69 -7.41 4.71 -3.68
N GLU A 70 -8.32 4.12 -4.42
CA GLU A 70 -9.07 4.86 -5.44
C GLU A 70 -9.94 5.93 -4.81
N LEU A 71 -10.61 5.58 -3.71
CA LEU A 71 -11.44 6.52 -2.98
C LEU A 71 -10.61 7.63 -2.35
N ASP A 72 -9.43 7.31 -1.85
CA ASP A 72 -8.53 8.28 -1.25
C ASP A 72 -8.15 9.38 -2.25
N VAL A 73 -7.87 9.00 -3.48
CA VAL A 73 -7.57 9.97 -4.54
C VAL A 73 -8.77 10.85 -4.80
N LYS A 74 -9.96 10.27 -4.87
CA LYS A 74 -11.19 11.05 -5.10
C LYS A 74 -11.49 11.95 -3.93
N LEU A 75 -11.25 11.49 -2.71
CA LEU A 75 -11.48 12.29 -1.52
C LEU A 75 -10.53 13.48 -1.45
N SER A 76 -9.31 13.32 -1.95
CA SER A 76 -8.36 14.43 -1.99
C SER A 76 -8.88 15.57 -2.85
N ASP A 77 -9.48 15.23 -4.00
CA ASP A 77 -10.07 16.23 -4.88
C ASP A 77 -11.27 16.90 -4.23
N VAL A 78 -12.11 16.12 -3.57
CA VAL A 78 -13.30 16.64 -2.89
C VAL A 78 -12.90 17.48 -1.69
N ALA A 79 -11.88 17.07 -0.95
CA ALA A 79 -11.42 17.80 0.23
C ALA A 79 -10.97 19.21 -0.12
N VAL A 80 -10.36 19.40 -1.28
CA VAL A 80 -9.96 20.74 -1.72
C VAL A 80 -11.17 21.63 -1.88
N ILE A 81 -12.25 21.09 -2.43
CA ILE A 81 -13.48 21.83 -2.62
C ILE A 81 -14.12 22.19 -1.28
N GLU A 82 -14.12 21.23 -0.35
CA GLU A 82 -14.70 21.44 0.98
C GLU A 82 -13.98 22.52 1.77
N VAL A 83 -12.67 22.55 1.66
CA VAL A 83 -11.88 23.58 2.35
C VAL A 83 -12.25 24.96 1.85
N VAL A 84 -12.57 25.09 0.58
CA VAL A 84 -12.96 26.36 0.01
C VAL A 84 -14.31 26.82 0.56
N GLU A 85 -15.19 25.91 0.86
CA GLU A 85 -16.52 26.25 1.38
C GLU A 85 -16.49 26.74 2.82
N ASP A 86 -15.52 26.30 3.60
CA ASP A 86 -15.38 26.73 4.96
C ASP A 86 -14.63 28.05 5.07
#